data_2bbbfe661086b4815cca04a49b0d87ed
#
_entry.id   2bbbfe661086b4815cca04a49b0d87ed
#
_cell.length_a   1.000
_cell.length_b   1.000
_cell.length_c   1.000
_cell.angle_alpha   90.00
_cell.angle_beta   90.00
_cell.angle_gamma   90.00
#
_symmetry.space_group_name_H-M   'P 1'
#
loop_
_entity.id
_entity.type
_entity.pdbx_description
1 polymer ?
#
loop_
_entity_poly.entity_id
_entity_poly.type
_entity_poly.pdbx_seq_one_letter_code
_entity_poly.pdbx_strand_id
1 'polypeptide(L)'
;MEERRKYPRTEINDLAYVSEGGSIISCVVRNISPEGAAIDVEDPAFVPPRFRLVMADGTAVYECSVTWIQKNRIGLTFTAAPLPDKINAASLQQ
;
A
#
# COMPACT_ATOMS: atom_id res chain seq x y z
N MET A 1 -22.46 13.77 -8.72
CA MET A 1 -21.60 12.95 -9.00
C MET A 1 -21.77 11.73 -8.35
N GLU A 2 -21.55 10.69 -8.73
CA GLU A 2 -21.69 9.68 -8.07
C GLU A 2 -20.56 8.90 -7.88
N GLU A 3 -20.44 8.13 -6.95
CA GLU A 3 -19.33 7.36 -6.62
C GLU A 3 -19.35 6.15 -7.45
N ARG A 4 -18.31 5.89 -8.14
CA ARG A 4 -18.23 4.77 -8.88
C ARG A 4 -17.52 3.68 -8.20
N ARG A 5 -16.78 3.93 -7.14
CA ARG A 5 -16.06 2.93 -6.44
C ARG A 5 -16.96 2.21 -5.52
N LYS A 6 -16.71 0.93 -5.32
CA LYS A 6 -17.45 0.17 -4.38
C LYS A 6 -17.24 0.67 -2.99
N TYR A 7 -16.05 1.15 -2.67
CA TYR A 7 -15.76 1.68 -1.36
C TYR A 7 -15.21 3.07 -1.50
N PRO A 8 -15.60 3.99 -0.66
CA PRO A 8 -15.04 5.34 -0.74
C PRO A 8 -13.61 5.32 -0.27
N ARG A 9 -12.81 6.21 -0.79
CA ARG A 9 -11.45 6.35 -0.36
C ARG A 9 -11.37 7.36 0.73
N THR A 10 -10.55 7.07 1.72
CA THR A 10 -10.32 7.97 2.83
C THR A 10 -9.03 8.72 2.57
N GLU A 11 -9.08 10.04 2.66
CA GLU A 11 -7.90 10.86 2.49
C GLU A 11 -7.06 10.83 3.74
N ILE A 12 -5.78 10.53 3.59
CA ILE A 12 -4.87 10.52 4.73
C ILE A 12 -3.54 11.02 4.23
N ASN A 13 -2.58 11.16 5.10
CA ASN A 13 -1.23 11.54 4.70
C ASN A 13 -0.31 10.81 5.63
N ASP A 14 -0.26 9.51 5.50
CA ASP A 14 0.52 8.69 6.41
C ASP A 14 1.79 8.19 5.77
N LEU A 15 2.85 8.19 6.53
CA LEU A 15 4.11 7.70 6.05
C LEU A 15 4.07 6.18 5.97
N ALA A 16 4.67 5.65 4.96
CA ALA A 16 4.72 4.20 4.78
C ALA A 16 5.97 3.86 3.97
N TYR A 17 6.22 2.58 3.79
CA TYR A 17 7.37 2.12 3.06
C TYR A 17 6.99 1.06 2.04
N VAL A 18 7.57 1.18 0.85
CA VAL A 18 7.46 0.17 -0.18
C VAL A 18 8.59 -0.80 0.11
N SER A 19 8.25 -2.04 0.38
CA SER A 19 9.24 -3.04 0.73
C SER A 19 9.22 -4.20 -0.25
N GLU A 20 10.36 -4.51 -0.80
CA GLU A 20 10.44 -5.60 -1.73
C GLU A 20 11.88 -6.05 -1.86
N GLY A 21 12.14 -7.34 -1.64
CA GLY A 21 13.47 -7.88 -1.90
C GLY A 21 14.60 -7.21 -1.18
N GLY A 22 14.37 -6.73 0.00
CA GLY A 22 15.43 -6.09 0.75
C GLY A 22 15.52 -4.59 0.51
N SER A 23 14.76 -4.07 -0.45
CA SER A 23 14.77 -2.64 -0.69
C SER A 23 13.61 -1.99 0.01
N ILE A 24 13.82 -0.79 0.51
CA ILE A 24 12.80 -0.05 1.20
C ILE A 24 12.79 1.36 0.67
N ILE A 25 11.62 1.82 0.23
CA ILE A 25 11.47 3.16 -0.31
C ILE A 25 10.37 3.85 0.48
N SER A 26 10.67 5.02 1.01
CA SER A 26 9.66 5.74 1.78
C SER A 26 8.62 6.36 0.85
N CYS A 27 7.41 6.44 1.31
CA CYS A 27 6.33 7.02 0.54
C CYS A 27 5.30 7.61 1.47
N VAL A 28 4.35 8.33 0.91
CA VAL A 28 3.25 8.89 1.67
C VAL A 28 1.97 8.33 1.09
N VAL A 29 1.15 7.71 1.94
CA VAL A 29 -0.14 7.19 1.51
C VAL A 29 -1.11 8.36 1.52
N ARG A 30 -1.67 8.67 0.37
CA ARG A 30 -2.53 9.84 0.25
C ARG A 30 -4.00 9.49 0.42
N ASN A 31 -4.38 8.31 0.07
CA ASN A 31 -5.73 7.85 0.36
C ASN A 31 -5.73 6.33 0.38
N ILE A 32 -6.73 5.76 0.99
CA ILE A 32 -6.79 4.33 1.19
C ILE A 32 -8.23 3.88 1.22
N SER A 33 -8.48 2.68 0.78
CA SER A 33 -9.78 2.03 0.85
C SER A 33 -9.52 0.56 1.06
N PRO A 34 -10.52 -0.25 1.31
CA PRO A 34 -10.28 -1.69 1.47
C PRO A 34 -9.70 -2.35 0.23
N GLU A 35 -9.81 -1.74 -0.93
CA GLU A 35 -9.33 -2.34 -2.16
C GLU A 35 -7.95 -1.90 -2.56
N GLY A 36 -7.50 -0.79 -2.09
CA GLY A 36 -6.20 -0.26 -2.52
C GLY A 36 -5.90 1.10 -1.96
N ALA A 37 -4.91 1.74 -2.53
CA ALA A 37 -4.43 3.02 -2.01
C ALA A 37 -3.77 3.80 -3.11
N ALA A 38 -3.53 5.07 -2.86
CA ALA A 38 -2.68 5.88 -3.72
C ALA A 38 -1.53 6.39 -2.89
N ILE A 39 -0.33 6.28 -3.39
CA ILE A 39 0.85 6.72 -2.67
C ILE A 39 1.65 7.69 -3.52
N ASP A 40 2.37 8.55 -2.86
CA ASP A 40 3.30 9.46 -3.52
C ASP A 40 4.72 9.01 -3.19
N VAL A 41 5.56 8.92 -4.21
CA VAL A 41 6.94 8.51 -4.03
C VAL A 41 7.83 9.50 -4.73
N GLU A 42 9.11 9.48 -4.37
CA GLU A 42 10.02 10.41 -4.96
C GLU A 42 10.29 10.04 -6.41
N ASP A 43 10.48 8.78 -6.71
CA ASP A 43 10.76 8.36 -8.07
C ASP A 43 10.06 7.04 -8.34
N PRO A 44 8.97 7.05 -9.09
CA PRO A 44 8.23 5.83 -9.36
C PRO A 44 9.02 4.77 -10.10
N ALA A 45 10.10 5.18 -10.77
CA ALA A 45 10.88 4.21 -11.52
C ALA A 45 11.50 3.15 -10.63
N PHE A 46 11.67 3.46 -9.35
CA PHE A 46 12.28 2.50 -8.46
C PHE A 46 11.26 1.62 -7.74
N VAL A 47 9.98 1.81 -8.00
CA VAL A 47 8.96 1.04 -7.32
C VAL A 47 8.65 -0.20 -8.15
N PRO A 48 8.80 -1.40 -7.58
CA PRO A 48 8.53 -2.61 -8.34
C PRO A 48 7.03 -2.79 -8.57
N PRO A 49 6.64 -3.62 -9.51
CA PRO A 49 5.22 -3.79 -9.81
C PRO A 49 4.43 -4.47 -8.70
N ARG A 50 5.11 -5.20 -7.83
CA ARG A 50 4.46 -5.81 -6.68
C ARG A 50 5.35 -5.62 -5.50
N PHE A 51 4.77 -5.32 -4.36
CA PHE A 51 5.56 -5.08 -3.17
C PHE A 51 4.65 -5.12 -1.95
N ARG A 52 5.24 -4.97 -0.80
CA ARG A 52 4.50 -4.82 0.43
C ARG A 52 4.53 -3.38 0.85
N LEU A 53 3.37 -2.86 1.21
CA LEU A 53 3.27 -1.52 1.72
C LEU A 53 3.21 -1.62 3.23
N VAL A 54 4.22 -1.13 3.90
CA VAL A 54 4.33 -1.25 5.34
C VAL A 54 4.03 0.10 5.94
N MET A 55 2.96 0.19 6.73
CA MET A 55 2.61 1.46 7.35
C MET A 55 3.63 1.77 8.43
N ALA A 56 4.10 3.01 8.45
CA ALA A 56 5.18 3.40 9.35
C ALA A 56 4.79 3.25 10.82
N ASP A 57 3.52 3.34 11.13
CA ASP A 57 3.10 3.22 12.52
C ASP A 57 2.95 1.78 12.93
N GLY A 58 3.23 0.84 12.05
CA GLY A 58 3.20 -0.56 12.41
C GLY A 58 1.81 -1.17 12.46
N THR A 59 0.81 -0.48 11.97
CA THR A 59 -0.54 -0.99 12.10
C THR A 59 -0.85 -2.08 11.09
N ALA A 60 -0.24 -2.05 9.94
CA ALA A 60 -0.61 -3.03 8.92
C ALA A 60 0.43 -3.15 7.82
N VAL A 61 0.41 -4.26 7.14
CA VAL A 61 1.22 -4.50 5.97
C VAL A 61 0.27 -5.00 4.89
N TYR A 62 0.35 -4.39 3.72
CA TYR A 62 -0.53 -4.75 2.62
C TYR A 62 0.28 -5.30 1.47
N GLU A 63 -0.19 -6.37 0.85
CA GLU A 63 0.43 -6.85 -0.37
C GLU A 63 -0.21 -6.13 -1.53
N CYS A 64 0.57 -5.50 -2.37
CA CYS A 64 0.07 -4.60 -3.37
C CYS A 64 0.60 -4.90 -4.75
N SER A 65 -0.19 -4.54 -5.75
CA SER A 65 0.33 -4.46 -7.10
C SER A 65 0.01 -3.08 -7.66
N VAL A 66 0.88 -2.59 -8.53
CA VAL A 66 0.72 -1.27 -9.11
C VAL A 66 -0.35 -1.34 -10.17
N THR A 67 -1.32 -0.43 -10.10
CA THR A 67 -2.39 -0.38 -11.07
C THR A 67 -2.15 0.74 -12.07
N TRP A 68 -1.66 1.88 -11.61
CA TRP A 68 -1.37 2.98 -12.51
C TRP A 68 -0.31 3.89 -11.89
N ILE A 69 0.36 4.64 -12.73
CA ILE A 69 1.36 5.61 -12.30
C ILE A 69 1.07 6.90 -13.03
N GLN A 70 1.04 8.01 -12.27
CA GLN A 70 0.83 9.30 -12.85
C GLN A 70 1.75 10.26 -12.16
N LYS A 71 2.79 10.66 -12.82
CA LYS A 71 3.83 11.50 -12.21
C LYS A 71 4.42 10.77 -11.03
N ASN A 72 4.35 11.34 -9.85
CA ASN A 72 4.91 10.70 -8.68
C ASN A 72 3.88 9.95 -7.86
N ARG A 73 2.65 9.85 -8.36
CA ARG A 73 1.60 9.17 -7.64
C ARG A 73 1.35 7.80 -8.25
N ILE A 74 1.19 6.81 -7.40
CA ILE A 74 1.01 5.44 -7.84
C ILE A 74 -0.26 4.91 -7.22
N GLY A 75 -1.12 4.34 -8.06
CA GLY A 75 -2.33 3.68 -7.58
C GLY A 75 -2.05 2.22 -7.37
N LEU A 76 -2.48 1.69 -6.24
CA LEU A 76 -2.21 0.34 -5.83
C LEU A 76 -3.50 -0.42 -5.62
N THR A 77 -3.47 -1.70 -5.94
CA THR A 77 -4.55 -2.61 -5.61
C THR A 77 -4.00 -3.59 -4.59
N PHE A 78 -4.74 -3.83 -3.54
CA PHE A 78 -4.32 -4.80 -2.54
C PHE A 78 -4.62 -6.18 -3.09
N THR A 79 -3.62 -7.05 -3.07
CA THR A 79 -3.77 -8.36 -3.66
C THR A 79 -4.11 -9.41 -2.61
N ALA A 80 -4.09 -9.01 -1.34
CA ALA A 80 -4.44 -9.91 -0.27
C ALA A 80 -4.95 -9.07 0.87
N ALA A 81 -5.62 -9.69 1.80
CA ALA A 81 -6.10 -8.95 2.95
C ALA A 81 -4.94 -8.41 3.73
N PRO A 82 -5.12 -7.30 4.42
CA PRO A 82 -4.04 -6.75 5.23
C PRO A 82 -3.62 -7.72 6.29
N LEU A 83 -2.34 -7.74 6.60
CA LEU A 83 -1.79 -8.63 7.59
C LEU A 83 -1.38 -7.86 8.81
N PRO A 84 -1.98 -8.12 9.94
CA PRO A 84 -1.53 -7.51 11.18
C PRO A 84 -0.21 -8.12 11.54
N ASP A 85 0.71 -7.32 11.96
CA ASP A 85 1.99 -7.79 12.30
C ASP A 85 2.02 -8.95 13.16
N LYS A 86 1.36 -8.99 14.23
CA LYS A 86 1.53 -10.01 15.12
C LYS A 86 0.80 -11.21 14.78
N ILE A 87 -0.18 -11.17 14.00
CA ILE A 87 -0.87 -12.28 13.73
C ILE A 87 -0.25 -13.24 12.93
N ASN A 88 0.46 -12.84 12.02
CA ASN A 88 1.01 -13.70 11.23
C ASN A 88 1.73 -14.74 11.74
N ALA A 89 2.49 -14.48 12.61
CA ALA A 89 3.37 -15.44 13.10
C ALA A 89 2.63 -16.59 13.59
N ALA A 90 1.67 -16.35 14.29
CA ALA A 90 1.03 -17.40 14.90
C ALA A 90 0.26 -18.18 13.98
N SER A 91 -0.43 -17.55 13.17
CA SER A 91 -1.33 -18.25 12.43
C SER A 91 -0.71 -19.12 11.45
N LEU A 92 0.45 -18.83 11.14
CA LEU A 92 1.00 -19.55 10.18
C LEU A 92 1.49 -20.77 10.51
N GLN A 93 1.62 -20.99 11.61
CA GLN A 93 2.26 -22.03 11.92
C GLN A 93 1.49 -23.10 11.83
N GLN A 94 0.56 -22.97 11.70
CA GLN A 94 -0.14 -23.93 11.60
C GLN A 94 -0.37 -24.40 10.78
#